data_014fcd5857517b45ca7ad4c522d7926f
#
_entry.id   014fcd5857517b45ca7ad4c522d7926f
#
_cell.length_a   1.000
_cell.length_b   1.000
_cell.length_c   1.000
_cell.angle_alpha   90.00
_cell.angle_beta   90.00
_cell.angle_gamma   90.00
#
_symmetry.space_group_name_H-M   'P 1'
#
loop_
_entity.id
_entity.type
_entity.pdbx_description
1 polymer ?
#
loop_
_entity_poly.entity_id
_entity_poly.type
_entity_poly.pdbx_seq_one_letter_code
_entity_poly.pdbx_strand_id
1 'polypeptide(L)'
;AADDIIVIAVPVFGSRVPAFALQQLTALHGQNTSAIAVAAYGNRAYEDALLELSDSLTSQSFRVIAAAAVLSEHSMLRSVAAGRPDADDLAQLTDFAKKISAKPLTEAPALTNIPGNRPYKDWQPMPVVPQVSDSCIRCGICSATCPTQAIPSGQPHTTDPQKCILCLRCTTICPQQARSLPQQAQALIAQKPVSYTHLLKTISPRLF
;
A
#
# COMPACT_ATOMS: atom_id res chain seq x y z
N ALA A 1 -18.62 6.78 14.40
CA ALA A 1 -19.23 8.00 14.99
C ALA A 1 -18.28 9.20 14.83
N ALA A 2 -18.75 10.42 15.10
CA ALA A 2 -17.92 11.63 14.98
C ALA A 2 -16.70 11.61 15.93
N ASP A 3 -16.83 10.93 17.04
CA ASP A 3 -15.77 10.79 18.06
C ASP A 3 -14.79 9.65 17.79
N ASP A 4 -15.04 8.84 16.78
CA ASP A 4 -14.12 7.77 16.37
C ASP A 4 -12.92 8.36 15.63
N ILE A 5 -11.81 7.65 15.71
CA ILE A 5 -10.61 7.90 14.90
C ILE A 5 -10.31 6.65 14.11
N ILE A 6 -10.13 6.81 12.81
CA ILE A 6 -9.75 5.69 11.97
C ILE A 6 -8.33 5.87 11.42
N VAL A 7 -7.63 4.76 11.28
CA VAL A 7 -6.34 4.71 10.56
C VAL A 7 -6.55 3.88 9.30
N ILE A 8 -6.34 4.49 8.15
CA ILE A 8 -6.44 3.80 6.86
C ILE A 8 -5.04 3.72 6.26
N ALA A 9 -4.57 2.48 6.12
CA ALA A 9 -3.27 2.18 5.51
C ALA A 9 -3.46 1.44 4.18
N VAL A 10 -2.82 1.95 3.14
CA VAL A 10 -2.86 1.36 1.79
C VAL A 10 -1.45 1.15 1.24
N PRO A 11 -1.22 0.13 0.40
CA PRO A 11 0.03 0.01 -0.33
C PRO A 11 0.09 1.01 -1.49
N VAL A 12 1.29 1.31 -1.95
CA VAL A 12 1.53 2.15 -3.14
C VAL A 12 1.92 1.25 -4.32
N PHE A 13 1.10 1.23 -5.36
CA PHE A 13 1.37 0.53 -6.61
C PHE A 13 1.48 1.55 -7.76
N GLY A 14 2.67 1.62 -8.38
CA GLY A 14 2.91 2.53 -9.47
C GLY A 14 2.64 4.01 -9.15
N SER A 15 2.97 4.43 -7.92
CA SER A 15 2.77 5.81 -7.44
C SER A 15 1.33 6.19 -7.07
N ARG A 16 0.42 5.22 -7.08
CA ARG A 16 -1.02 5.39 -6.85
C ARG A 16 -1.53 4.45 -5.76
N VAL A 17 -2.69 4.74 -5.23
CA VAL A 17 -3.47 3.77 -4.44
C VAL A 17 -3.99 2.70 -5.40
N PRO A 18 -3.88 1.39 -5.10
CA PRO A 18 -4.46 0.36 -5.96
C PRO A 18 -5.97 0.57 -6.13
N ALA A 19 -6.48 0.48 -7.37
CA ALA A 19 -7.90 0.67 -7.66
C ALA A 19 -8.82 -0.23 -6.82
N PHE A 20 -8.37 -1.47 -6.55
CA PHE A 20 -9.08 -2.38 -5.65
C PHE A 20 -9.22 -1.81 -4.23
N ALA A 21 -8.17 -1.17 -3.68
CA ALA A 21 -8.23 -0.56 -2.36
C ALA A 21 -9.18 0.65 -2.35
N LEU A 22 -9.10 1.50 -3.37
CA LEU A 22 -10.06 2.62 -3.53
C LEU A 22 -11.49 2.14 -3.57
N GLN A 23 -11.78 1.06 -4.32
CA GLN A 23 -13.11 0.46 -4.38
C GLN A 23 -13.59 -0.02 -3.00
N GLN A 24 -12.72 -0.64 -2.19
CA GLN A 24 -13.10 -1.04 -0.83
C GLN A 24 -13.39 0.16 0.07
N LEU A 25 -12.66 1.26 -0.11
CA LEU A 25 -12.88 2.48 0.67
C LEU A 25 -14.25 3.11 0.41
N THR A 26 -14.86 2.91 -0.77
CA THR A 26 -16.20 3.47 -1.05
C THR A 26 -17.30 2.93 -0.14
N ALA A 27 -17.08 1.80 0.53
CA ALA A 27 -18.00 1.25 1.52
C ALA A 27 -17.92 1.93 2.89
N LEU A 28 -16.90 2.75 3.12
CA LEU A 28 -16.70 3.48 4.37
C LEU A 28 -17.31 4.88 4.26
N HIS A 29 -18.04 5.29 5.30
CA HIS A 29 -18.61 6.63 5.36
C HIS A 29 -18.33 7.25 6.72
N GLY A 30 -17.69 8.41 6.71
CA GLY A 30 -17.46 9.23 7.88
C GLY A 30 -18.66 10.14 8.18
N GLN A 31 -18.64 10.73 9.38
CA GLN A 31 -19.53 11.82 9.80
C GLN A 31 -18.65 12.95 10.35
N ASN A 32 -17.79 13.50 9.52
CA ASN A 32 -16.67 14.35 9.89
C ASN A 32 -15.67 13.63 10.84
N THR A 33 -15.63 12.29 10.72
CA THR A 33 -14.79 11.41 11.54
C THR A 33 -13.32 11.65 11.25
N SER A 34 -12.51 11.79 12.29
CA SER A 34 -11.06 11.99 12.14
C SER A 34 -10.38 10.76 11.54
N ALA A 35 -9.55 10.99 10.53
CA ALA A 35 -8.82 9.93 9.82
C ALA A 35 -7.32 10.21 9.77
N ILE A 36 -6.53 9.14 9.87
CA ILE A 36 -5.08 9.14 9.66
C ILE A 36 -4.81 8.35 8.38
N ALA A 37 -4.26 9.01 7.37
CA ALA A 37 -3.95 8.40 6.08
C ALA A 37 -2.52 7.87 6.08
N VAL A 38 -2.33 6.60 5.70
CA VAL A 38 -1.01 5.96 5.65
C VAL A 38 -0.78 5.31 4.28
N ALA A 39 0.32 5.67 3.62
CA ALA A 39 0.76 5.06 2.38
C ALA A 39 2.04 4.23 2.61
N ALA A 40 1.95 2.90 2.48
CA ALA A 40 3.09 2.00 2.60
C ALA A 40 3.75 1.79 1.22
N TYR A 41 5.03 2.10 1.09
CA TYR A 41 5.72 2.07 -0.20
C TYR A 41 7.09 1.38 -0.13
N GLY A 42 7.49 0.77 -1.25
CA GLY A 42 8.71 -0.04 -1.37
C GLY A 42 9.95 0.77 -1.79
N ASN A 43 10.26 1.87 -1.12
CA ASN A 43 11.47 2.70 -1.30
C ASN A 43 11.70 3.31 -2.70
N ARG A 44 10.74 3.25 -3.61
CA ARG A 44 10.87 3.97 -4.88
C ARG A 44 10.36 5.41 -4.76
N ALA A 45 9.05 5.56 -4.66
CA ALA A 45 8.36 6.82 -4.40
C ALA A 45 6.90 6.50 -4.06
N TYR A 46 6.25 7.30 -3.24
CA TYR A 46 4.81 7.22 -3.02
C TYR A 46 4.03 8.22 -3.89
N GLU A 47 4.74 9.20 -4.47
CA GLU A 47 4.24 10.24 -5.38
C GLU A 47 2.83 10.74 -4.99
N ASP A 48 1.79 10.38 -5.78
CA ASP A 48 0.43 10.89 -5.57
C ASP A 48 -0.43 10.03 -4.64
N ALA A 49 0.04 8.84 -4.24
CA ALA A 49 -0.77 7.87 -3.50
C ALA A 49 -1.32 8.42 -2.17
N LEU A 50 -0.53 9.21 -1.44
CA LEU A 50 -0.97 9.76 -0.16
C LEU A 50 -2.03 10.85 -0.35
N LEU A 51 -1.88 11.68 -1.38
CA LEU A 51 -2.87 12.69 -1.75
C LEU A 51 -4.16 12.03 -2.24
N GLU A 52 -4.06 11.02 -3.11
CA GLU A 52 -5.21 10.26 -3.61
C GLU A 52 -5.99 9.57 -2.48
N LEU A 53 -5.27 8.97 -1.51
CA LEU A 53 -5.92 8.40 -0.33
C LEU A 53 -6.66 9.45 0.47
N SER A 54 -6.04 10.61 0.69
CA SER A 54 -6.66 11.72 1.42
C SER A 54 -7.91 12.25 0.72
N ASP A 55 -7.85 12.43 -0.59
CA ASP A 55 -8.97 12.89 -1.39
C ASP A 55 -10.12 11.87 -1.36
N SER A 56 -9.80 10.58 -1.45
CA SER A 56 -10.78 9.50 -1.33
C SER A 56 -11.47 9.52 0.04
N LEU A 57 -10.71 9.63 1.13
CA LEU A 57 -11.28 9.72 2.48
C LEU A 57 -12.13 10.97 2.68
N THR A 58 -11.68 12.11 2.17
CA THR A 58 -12.42 13.37 2.26
C THR A 58 -13.75 13.28 1.48
N SER A 59 -13.77 12.64 0.32
CA SER A 59 -15.00 12.42 -0.46
C SER A 59 -15.99 11.50 0.26
N GLN A 60 -15.52 10.66 1.19
CA GLN A 60 -16.34 9.80 2.06
C GLN A 60 -16.67 10.46 3.41
N SER A 61 -16.56 11.78 3.53
CA SER A 61 -16.87 12.57 4.72
C SER A 61 -15.97 12.27 5.94
N PHE A 62 -14.72 11.83 5.70
CA PHE A 62 -13.69 11.80 6.73
C PHE A 62 -12.88 13.09 6.73
N ARG A 63 -12.39 13.48 7.89
CA ARG A 63 -11.48 14.61 8.08
C ARG A 63 -10.05 14.06 8.28
N VAL A 64 -9.21 14.15 7.28
CA VAL A 64 -7.82 13.67 7.36
C VAL A 64 -7.02 14.65 8.21
N ILE A 65 -6.64 14.23 9.42
CA ILE A 65 -5.95 15.06 10.42
C ILE A 65 -4.45 14.78 10.53
N ALA A 66 -4.02 13.63 10.02
CA ALA A 66 -2.61 13.25 9.95
C ALA A 66 -2.37 12.35 8.74
N ALA A 67 -1.14 12.37 8.21
CA ALA A 67 -0.76 11.53 7.09
C ALA A 67 0.69 11.07 7.22
N ALA A 68 1.00 9.85 6.77
CA ALA A 68 2.35 9.31 6.77
C ALA A 68 2.62 8.46 5.52
N ALA A 69 3.82 8.60 4.95
CA ALA A 69 4.36 7.65 4.00
C ALA A 69 5.35 6.74 4.75
N VAL A 70 5.09 5.44 4.74
CA VAL A 70 5.83 4.45 5.52
C VAL A 70 6.64 3.56 4.60
N LEU A 71 7.93 3.46 4.86
CA LEU A 71 8.81 2.59 4.11
C LEU A 71 8.57 1.13 4.48
N SER A 72 8.47 0.28 3.46
CA SER A 72 8.38 -1.17 3.61
C SER A 72 9.23 -1.88 2.56
N GLU A 73 9.48 -3.16 2.76
CA GLU A 73 10.15 -3.99 1.76
C GLU A 73 9.39 -3.96 0.43
N HIS A 74 10.13 -3.83 -0.69
CA HIS A 74 9.53 -3.76 -2.01
C HIS A 74 8.96 -5.11 -2.44
N SER A 75 7.67 -5.19 -2.70
CA SER A 75 6.97 -6.46 -2.96
C SER A 75 7.48 -7.24 -4.18
N MET A 76 7.94 -6.54 -5.24
CA MET A 76 8.41 -7.17 -6.48
C MET A 76 9.92 -7.40 -6.50
N LEU A 77 10.70 -6.60 -5.77
CA LEU A 77 12.16 -6.65 -5.72
C LEU A 77 12.60 -6.60 -4.26
N ARG A 78 12.54 -7.74 -3.59
CA ARG A 78 12.70 -7.86 -2.14
C ARG A 78 14.09 -7.48 -1.61
N SER A 79 15.09 -7.37 -2.47
CA SER A 79 16.40 -6.79 -2.13
C SER A 79 16.35 -5.27 -1.89
N VAL A 80 15.28 -4.61 -2.35
CA VAL A 80 15.07 -3.18 -2.13
C VAL A 80 14.32 -2.97 -0.84
N ALA A 81 14.89 -2.18 0.06
CA ALA A 81 14.38 -1.97 1.41
C ALA A 81 14.15 -3.29 2.17
N ALA A 82 15.03 -4.28 1.96
CA ALA A 82 14.95 -5.58 2.62
C ALA A 82 14.91 -5.41 4.14
N GLY A 83 14.00 -6.13 4.81
CA GLY A 83 13.83 -6.07 6.25
C GLY A 83 13.13 -4.80 6.77
N ARG A 84 12.61 -3.94 5.88
CA ARG A 84 11.85 -2.75 6.32
C ARG A 84 10.34 -3.06 6.46
N PRO A 85 9.64 -2.49 7.47
CA PRO A 85 10.15 -1.53 8.46
C PRO A 85 11.08 -2.20 9.49
N ASP A 86 12.17 -1.53 9.82
CA ASP A 86 13.12 -1.94 10.85
C ASP A 86 12.82 -1.27 12.22
N ALA A 87 13.73 -1.45 13.18
CA ALA A 87 13.55 -0.89 14.53
C ALA A 87 13.50 0.64 14.54
N ASP A 88 14.27 1.29 13.65
CA ASP A 88 14.30 2.75 13.56
C ASP A 88 13.00 3.27 12.93
N ASP A 89 12.47 2.58 11.92
CA ASP A 89 11.16 2.89 11.34
C ASP A 89 10.05 2.78 12.39
N LEU A 90 10.07 1.70 13.17
CA LEU A 90 9.10 1.48 14.25
C LEU A 90 9.19 2.55 15.34
N ALA A 91 10.41 2.97 15.69
CA ALA A 91 10.61 4.06 16.65
C ALA A 91 10.02 5.38 16.12
N GLN A 92 10.26 5.71 14.84
CA GLN A 92 9.70 6.91 14.21
C GLN A 92 8.16 6.85 14.11
N LEU A 93 7.58 5.69 13.77
CA LEU A 93 6.13 5.50 13.75
C LEU A 93 5.52 5.63 15.15
N THR A 94 6.22 5.12 16.17
CA THR A 94 5.80 5.26 17.56
C THR A 94 5.82 6.73 18.00
N ASP A 95 6.87 7.48 17.64
CA ASP A 95 6.96 8.91 17.93
C ASP A 95 5.86 9.71 17.20
N PHE A 96 5.61 9.37 15.93
CA PHE A 96 4.51 9.94 15.16
C PHE A 96 3.15 9.69 15.84
N ALA A 97 2.88 8.47 16.27
CA ALA A 97 1.65 8.12 16.98
C ALA A 97 1.52 8.89 18.29
N LYS A 98 2.58 9.03 19.08
CA LYS A 98 2.60 9.83 20.31
C LYS A 98 2.29 11.30 20.05
N LYS A 99 2.89 11.90 19.02
CA LYS A 99 2.64 13.30 18.64
C LYS A 99 1.19 13.54 18.24
N ILE A 100 0.58 12.60 17.54
CA ILE A 100 -0.84 12.67 17.19
C ILE A 100 -1.68 12.56 18.45
N SER A 101 -1.46 11.54 19.29
CA SER A 101 -2.27 11.27 20.50
C SER A 101 -2.14 12.35 21.57
N ALA A 102 -1.14 13.21 21.52
CA ALA A 102 -0.98 14.33 22.46
C ALA A 102 -1.98 15.47 22.25
N LYS A 103 -2.82 15.43 21.21
CA LYS A 103 -3.80 16.46 20.87
C LYS A 103 -5.23 15.91 20.90
N PRO A 104 -6.23 16.75 21.13
CA PRO A 104 -7.63 16.35 20.97
C PRO A 104 -7.91 16.08 19.49
N LEU A 105 -7.86 14.82 19.09
CA LEU A 105 -7.93 14.40 17.68
C LEU A 105 -9.28 14.71 17.04
N THR A 106 -10.35 14.77 17.83
CA THR A 106 -11.69 15.13 17.35
C THR A 106 -11.81 16.59 16.94
N GLU A 107 -10.93 17.46 17.44
CA GLU A 107 -10.92 18.90 17.15
C GLU A 107 -9.80 19.31 16.19
N ALA A 108 -8.91 18.36 15.85
CA ALA A 108 -7.78 18.65 14.98
C ALA A 108 -8.25 19.10 13.59
N PRO A 109 -7.67 20.17 13.01
CA PRO A 109 -8.04 20.63 11.68
C PRO A 109 -7.64 19.61 10.60
N ALA A 110 -8.35 19.63 9.48
CA ALA A 110 -7.96 18.85 8.32
C ALA A 110 -6.60 19.30 7.77
N LEU A 111 -5.80 18.34 7.29
CA LEU A 111 -4.56 18.65 6.59
C LEU A 111 -4.87 19.30 5.24
N THR A 112 -4.17 20.37 4.91
CA THR A 112 -4.30 21.09 3.64
C THR A 112 -3.15 20.84 2.67
N ASN A 113 -1.96 20.46 3.18
CA ASN A 113 -0.74 20.34 2.40
C ASN A 113 -0.25 18.88 2.38
N ILE A 114 -0.95 18.02 1.65
CA ILE A 114 -0.52 16.64 1.41
C ILE A 114 0.26 16.61 0.09
N PRO A 115 1.50 16.07 0.06
CA PRO A 115 2.28 15.96 -1.16
C PRO A 115 1.61 15.09 -2.21
N GLY A 116 1.69 15.53 -3.45
CA GLY A 116 1.14 14.89 -4.64
C GLY A 116 0.72 15.92 -5.67
N ASN A 117 0.26 15.44 -6.82
CA ASN A 117 -0.19 16.27 -7.94
C ASN A 117 -1.62 15.92 -8.32
N ARG A 118 -2.34 16.91 -8.84
CA ARG A 118 -3.62 16.73 -9.53
C ARG A 118 -3.51 17.36 -10.93
N PRO A 119 -3.81 16.62 -12.01
CA PRO A 119 -4.28 15.22 -12.02
C PRO A 119 -3.19 14.26 -11.50
N TYR A 120 -3.63 13.13 -10.91
CA TYR A 120 -2.72 12.10 -10.45
C TYR A 120 -1.98 11.46 -11.61
N LYS A 121 -0.79 10.92 -11.33
CA LYS A 121 0.03 10.22 -12.31
C LYS A 121 -0.77 9.12 -13.01
N ASP A 122 -0.75 9.14 -14.32
CA ASP A 122 -1.24 8.01 -15.10
C ASP A 122 -0.29 6.82 -14.94
N TRP A 123 -0.84 5.67 -14.58
CA TRP A 123 -0.10 4.44 -14.36
C TRP A 123 -0.90 3.24 -14.82
N GLN A 124 -0.24 2.37 -15.57
CA GLN A 124 -0.81 1.11 -16.00
C GLN A 124 -0.02 -0.05 -15.38
N PRO A 125 -0.69 -1.08 -14.83
CA PRO A 125 -0.01 -2.26 -14.33
C PRO A 125 0.71 -3.00 -15.46
N MET A 126 1.82 -3.65 -15.14
CA MET A 126 2.46 -4.53 -16.10
C MET A 126 1.51 -5.68 -16.47
N PRO A 127 1.39 -6.04 -17.76
CA PRO A 127 0.50 -7.11 -18.22
C PRO A 127 1.11 -8.50 -17.96
N VAL A 128 1.47 -8.78 -16.70
CA VAL A 128 2.07 -10.05 -16.27
C VAL A 128 1.37 -10.55 -15.01
N VAL A 129 1.42 -11.86 -14.81
CA VAL A 129 0.96 -12.53 -13.58
C VAL A 129 2.04 -13.45 -13.04
N PRO A 130 2.04 -13.77 -11.74
CA PRO A 130 2.94 -14.79 -11.20
C PRO A 130 2.74 -16.14 -11.87
N GLN A 131 3.84 -16.72 -12.34
CA GLN A 131 3.89 -18.06 -12.89
C GLN A 131 3.98 -19.11 -11.78
N VAL A 132 3.67 -20.35 -12.11
CA VAL A 132 3.67 -21.48 -11.18
C VAL A 132 4.58 -22.56 -11.74
N SER A 133 5.52 -23.04 -10.92
CA SER A 133 6.42 -24.15 -11.27
C SER A 133 5.81 -25.51 -10.90
N ASP A 134 6.46 -26.57 -11.36
CA ASP A 134 6.07 -27.98 -11.09
C ASP A 134 6.17 -28.36 -9.60
N SER A 135 6.87 -27.57 -8.78
CA SER A 135 6.90 -27.76 -7.31
C SER A 135 5.58 -27.44 -6.61
N CYS A 136 4.56 -26.99 -7.36
CA CYS A 136 3.26 -26.66 -6.79
C CYS A 136 2.50 -27.91 -6.35
N ILE A 137 2.29 -28.06 -5.04
CA ILE A 137 1.50 -29.16 -4.43
C ILE A 137 0.00 -28.88 -4.38
N ARG A 138 -0.48 -27.82 -5.00
CA ARG A 138 -1.90 -27.41 -5.06
C ARG A 138 -2.58 -27.25 -3.71
N CYS A 139 -1.85 -26.82 -2.67
CA CYS A 139 -2.37 -26.68 -1.30
C CYS A 139 -3.46 -25.61 -1.12
N GLY A 140 -3.68 -24.71 -2.10
CA GLY A 140 -4.74 -23.71 -2.07
C GLY A 140 -4.47 -22.45 -1.24
N ILE A 141 -3.36 -22.36 -0.49
CA ILE A 141 -3.05 -21.21 0.39
C ILE A 141 -3.06 -19.89 -0.40
N CYS A 142 -2.48 -19.88 -1.60
CA CYS A 142 -2.44 -18.69 -2.47
C CYS A 142 -3.84 -18.26 -2.94
N SER A 143 -4.76 -19.21 -3.19
CA SER A 143 -6.15 -18.92 -3.53
C SER A 143 -6.90 -18.31 -2.36
N ALA A 144 -6.80 -18.93 -1.19
CA ALA A 144 -7.50 -18.49 0.03
C ALA A 144 -7.10 -17.08 0.49
N THR A 145 -5.89 -16.64 0.16
CA THR A 145 -5.34 -15.34 0.60
C THR A 145 -5.28 -14.29 -0.51
N CYS A 146 -5.72 -14.61 -1.73
CA CYS A 146 -5.73 -13.66 -2.84
C CYS A 146 -6.82 -12.58 -2.62
N PRO A 147 -6.45 -11.30 -2.46
CA PRO A 147 -7.42 -10.25 -2.11
C PRO A 147 -8.46 -10.01 -3.21
N THR A 148 -8.09 -10.26 -4.47
CA THR A 148 -8.94 -10.05 -5.63
C THR A 148 -9.53 -11.36 -6.20
N GLN A 149 -9.28 -12.50 -5.52
CA GLN A 149 -9.70 -13.81 -6.01
C GLN A 149 -9.22 -14.13 -7.43
N ALA A 150 -8.05 -13.60 -7.80
CA ALA A 150 -7.41 -13.86 -9.09
C ALA A 150 -6.90 -15.31 -9.22
N ILE A 151 -6.86 -16.08 -8.13
CA ILE A 151 -6.44 -17.47 -8.10
C ILE A 151 -7.64 -18.31 -7.67
N PRO A 152 -8.29 -19.03 -8.60
CA PRO A 152 -9.47 -19.83 -8.28
C PRO A 152 -9.17 -20.94 -7.27
N SER A 153 -10.08 -21.21 -6.32
CA SER A 153 -9.88 -22.23 -5.29
C SER A 153 -9.74 -23.65 -5.86
N GLY A 154 -10.47 -23.96 -6.93
CA GLY A 154 -10.38 -25.24 -7.62
C GLY A 154 -9.15 -25.39 -8.54
N GLN A 155 -8.46 -24.31 -8.83
CA GLN A 155 -7.31 -24.27 -9.77
C GLN A 155 -6.17 -23.39 -9.22
N PRO A 156 -5.58 -23.74 -8.07
CA PRO A 156 -4.57 -22.90 -7.40
C PRO A 156 -3.25 -22.78 -8.19
N HIS A 157 -3.10 -23.48 -9.30
CA HIS A 157 -1.97 -23.39 -10.21
C HIS A 157 -2.19 -22.36 -11.35
N THR A 158 -3.36 -21.72 -11.42
CA THR A 158 -3.66 -20.68 -12.41
C THR A 158 -3.71 -19.29 -11.77
N THR A 159 -3.74 -18.26 -12.59
CA THR A 159 -3.94 -16.86 -12.15
C THR A 159 -4.70 -16.13 -13.25
N ASP A 160 -5.85 -15.55 -12.91
CA ASP A 160 -6.63 -14.71 -13.79
C ASP A 160 -5.94 -13.33 -13.94
N PRO A 161 -5.45 -12.98 -15.15
CA PRO A 161 -4.74 -11.72 -15.36
C PRO A 161 -5.65 -10.49 -15.26
N GLN A 162 -6.95 -10.65 -15.45
CA GLN A 162 -7.91 -9.55 -15.36
C GLN A 162 -8.18 -9.13 -13.90
N LYS A 163 -7.98 -10.06 -12.96
CA LYS A 163 -8.18 -9.83 -11.53
C LYS A 163 -6.89 -9.59 -10.77
N CYS A 164 -5.74 -9.98 -11.34
CA CYS A 164 -4.47 -9.91 -10.65
C CYS A 164 -3.95 -8.46 -10.53
N ILE A 165 -3.82 -7.95 -9.33
CA ILE A 165 -3.26 -6.62 -9.04
C ILE A 165 -1.75 -6.62 -8.80
N LEU A 166 -1.05 -7.71 -9.07
CA LEU A 166 0.40 -7.84 -8.85
C LEU A 166 0.90 -7.53 -7.42
N CYS A 167 0.09 -7.80 -6.42
CA CYS A 167 0.49 -7.61 -5.02
C CYS A 167 1.56 -8.60 -4.53
N LEU A 168 1.80 -9.68 -5.27
CA LEU A 168 2.76 -10.76 -5.00
C LEU A 168 2.58 -11.49 -3.64
N ARG A 169 1.45 -11.31 -2.97
CA ARG A 169 1.16 -12.06 -1.74
C ARG A 169 1.28 -13.57 -1.95
N CYS A 170 0.79 -14.07 -3.08
CA CYS A 170 0.84 -15.49 -3.42
C CYS A 170 2.27 -16.05 -3.59
N THR A 171 3.25 -15.22 -3.95
CA THR A 171 4.66 -15.63 -4.04
C THR A 171 5.30 -15.70 -2.66
N THR A 172 4.96 -14.75 -1.77
CA THR A 172 5.54 -14.66 -0.43
C THR A 172 5.08 -15.77 0.50
N ILE A 173 3.78 -16.15 0.41
CA ILE A 173 3.19 -17.15 1.33
C ILE A 173 3.28 -18.60 0.82
N CYS A 174 3.78 -18.83 -0.40
CA CYS A 174 3.84 -20.17 -0.96
C CYS A 174 4.89 -21.02 -0.21
N PRO A 175 4.51 -22.09 0.50
CA PRO A 175 5.44 -22.90 1.27
C PRO A 175 6.45 -23.65 0.38
N GLN A 176 6.08 -23.91 -0.89
CA GLN A 176 6.94 -24.55 -1.87
C GLN A 176 7.70 -23.55 -2.75
N GLN A 177 7.56 -22.22 -2.49
CA GLN A 177 8.11 -21.17 -3.36
C GLN A 177 7.79 -21.38 -4.85
N ALA A 178 6.68 -22.07 -5.14
CA ALA A 178 6.29 -22.47 -6.48
C ALA A 178 5.75 -21.32 -7.33
N ARG A 179 5.56 -20.12 -6.77
CA ARG A 179 5.06 -18.94 -7.48
C ARG A 179 6.13 -17.86 -7.56
N SER A 180 6.35 -17.34 -8.76
CA SER A 180 7.32 -16.25 -9.00
C SER A 180 6.85 -15.37 -10.15
N LEU A 181 7.38 -14.15 -10.24
CA LEU A 181 7.26 -13.36 -11.46
C LEU A 181 8.07 -14.00 -12.60
N PRO A 182 7.63 -13.86 -13.87
CA PRO A 182 8.46 -14.23 -15.01
C PRO A 182 9.83 -13.57 -14.94
N GLN A 183 10.89 -14.31 -15.31
CA GLN A 183 12.27 -13.82 -15.22
C GLN A 183 12.47 -12.50 -15.98
N GLN A 184 11.85 -12.36 -17.15
CA GLN A 184 11.89 -11.12 -17.93
C GLN A 184 11.28 -9.93 -17.18
N ALA A 185 10.16 -10.14 -16.48
CA ALA A 185 9.54 -9.09 -15.67
C ALA A 185 10.42 -8.70 -14.49
N GLN A 186 11.06 -9.68 -13.83
CA GLN A 186 12.02 -9.40 -12.76
C GLN A 186 13.19 -8.55 -13.25
N ALA A 187 13.76 -8.89 -14.42
CA ALA A 187 14.86 -8.13 -15.04
C ALA A 187 14.46 -6.69 -15.38
N LEU A 188 13.27 -6.47 -15.92
CA LEU A 188 12.75 -5.14 -16.23
C LEU A 188 12.53 -4.30 -14.96
N ILE A 189 12.05 -4.91 -13.88
CA ILE A 189 11.88 -4.22 -12.60
C ILE A 189 13.24 -3.82 -12.01
N ALA A 190 14.21 -4.73 -12.07
CA ALA A 190 15.55 -4.48 -11.54
C ALA A 190 16.30 -3.35 -12.28
N GLN A 191 15.98 -3.11 -13.56
CA GLN A 191 16.56 -2.03 -14.34
C GLN A 191 15.98 -0.64 -14.01
N LYS A 192 14.80 -0.58 -13.38
CA LYS A 192 14.21 0.72 -13.00
C LYS A 192 14.98 1.29 -11.81
N PRO A 193 15.50 2.54 -11.91
CA PRO A 193 16.24 3.14 -10.83
C PRO A 193 15.36 3.23 -9.58
N VAL A 194 15.82 2.62 -8.51
CA VAL A 194 15.22 2.78 -7.18
C VAL A 194 15.99 3.90 -6.51
N SER A 195 15.33 5.00 -6.23
CA SER A 195 15.93 6.08 -5.46
C SER A 195 16.12 5.64 -4.02
N TYR A 196 17.34 5.30 -3.64
CA TYR A 196 17.72 4.89 -2.28
C TYR A 196 17.70 6.04 -1.25
N THR A 197 17.24 7.21 -1.61
CA THR A 197 17.48 8.45 -0.87
C THR A 197 16.36 8.86 0.08
N HIS A 198 15.35 8.07 0.27
CA HIS A 198 14.23 8.47 1.13
C HIS A 198 14.20 7.69 2.43
N LEU A 199 14.88 8.24 3.43
CA LEU A 199 14.49 8.15 4.83
C LEU A 199 12.99 8.41 4.95
N LEU A 200 12.33 7.77 5.90
CA LEU A 200 10.92 8.03 6.24
C LEU A 200 10.60 9.52 6.09
N LYS A 201 9.88 9.86 5.03
CA LYS A 201 9.19 11.13 5.00
C LYS A 201 7.89 10.93 5.79
N THR A 202 8.02 10.85 7.11
CA THR A 202 6.88 11.21 7.92
C THR A 202 6.56 12.64 7.52
N ILE A 203 5.43 12.81 6.86
CA ILE A 203 4.83 14.13 6.76
C ILE A 203 4.37 14.37 8.18
N SER A 204 5.31 14.90 8.96
CA SER A 204 4.94 15.44 10.26
C SER A 204 3.81 16.39 9.96
N PRO A 205 2.64 16.26 10.58
CA PRO A 205 1.72 17.35 10.55
C PRO A 205 2.56 18.53 11.02
N ARG A 206 2.70 19.57 10.19
CA ARG A 206 2.99 20.86 10.76
C ARG A 206 1.81 21.10 11.66
N LEU A 207 2.04 20.79 12.91
CA LEU A 207 1.14 21.09 13.99
C LEU A 207 1.11 22.62 14.06
N PHE A 208 0.17 23.20 13.35
CA PHE A 208 -0.21 24.59 13.54
C PHE A 208 -1.07 24.68 14.78
#